data_d420d82db18deb401d9df6494fb492ac
#
_entry.id   d420d82db18deb401d9df6494fb492ac
#
_cell.length_a   1.000
_cell.length_b   1.000
_cell.length_c   1.000
_cell.angle_alpha   90.00
_cell.angle_beta   90.00
_cell.angle_gamma   90.00
#
_symmetry.space_group_name_H-M   'P 1'
#
loop_
_entity.id
_entity.type
_entity.pdbx_description
1 polymer ?
#
loop_
_entity_poly.entity_id
_entity_poly.type
_entity_poly.pdbx_seq_one_letter_code
_entity_poly.pdbx_strand_id
1 'polypeptide(L)'
;MSESSPALWQQLLASARVLAGVRAGRSTTTEFEAVDAPLRAGVQALSLQVLRSLGLAQALRQVLARRPPPPAADALLCTALALLAADVPAYAPHTLVSQAVEAAKRDAATVHQASFINGCLRRFLRERETLLAQVQAQPEARYNHPAWWIARLRQDQPAHWQD
;
A
#
# COMPACT_ATOMS: atom_id res chain seq x y z
N MET A 1 25.09 4.27 -22.88
CA MET A 1 24.80 4.87 -21.56
C MET A 1 23.74 4.00 -20.91
N SER A 2 24.08 3.28 -19.83
CA SER A 2 23.11 2.55 -19.06
C SER A 2 22.19 3.55 -18.39
N GLU A 3 20.95 3.65 -18.81
CA GLU A 3 19.93 4.32 -18.01
C GLU A 3 19.83 3.55 -16.69
N SER A 4 20.33 4.17 -15.63
CA SER A 4 20.22 3.63 -14.29
C SER A 4 18.73 3.44 -14.00
N SER A 5 18.32 2.22 -13.72
CA SER A 5 16.94 1.93 -13.32
C SER A 5 16.53 2.84 -12.16
N PRO A 6 15.34 3.45 -12.19
CA PRO A 6 14.91 4.33 -11.10
C PRO A 6 15.01 3.67 -9.73
N ALA A 7 15.46 4.41 -8.73
CA ALA A 7 15.58 3.90 -7.37
C ALA A 7 14.20 3.47 -6.81
N LEU A 8 14.16 2.39 -6.02
CA LEU A 8 12.91 1.86 -5.49
C LEU A 8 12.17 2.89 -4.62
N TRP A 9 12.90 3.70 -3.82
CA TRP A 9 12.26 4.74 -3.01
C TRP A 9 11.49 5.76 -3.86
N GLN A 10 11.97 6.10 -5.07
CA GLN A 10 11.28 7.00 -6.00
C GLN A 10 9.97 6.38 -6.49
N GLN A 11 10.01 5.11 -6.86
CA GLN A 11 8.81 4.36 -7.29
C GLN A 11 7.80 4.22 -6.16
N LEU A 12 8.25 3.93 -4.93
CA LEU A 12 7.38 3.82 -3.75
C LEU A 12 6.71 5.16 -3.43
N LEU A 13 7.47 6.26 -3.45
CA LEU A 13 6.94 7.59 -3.19
C LEU A 13 5.90 7.99 -4.25
N ALA A 14 6.21 7.77 -5.52
CA ALA A 14 5.28 8.06 -6.61
C ALA A 14 4.02 7.19 -6.54
N SER A 15 4.15 5.90 -6.21
CA SER A 15 3.01 5.00 -6.00
C SER A 15 2.13 5.43 -4.81
N ALA A 16 2.74 5.89 -3.72
CA ALA A 16 2.02 6.44 -2.58
C ALA A 16 1.23 7.71 -2.96
N ARG A 17 1.80 8.57 -3.80
CA ARG A 17 1.10 9.75 -4.34
C ARG A 17 -0.08 9.37 -5.23
N VAL A 18 0.07 8.34 -6.08
CA VAL A 18 -1.04 7.77 -6.85
C VAL A 18 -2.16 7.29 -5.92
N LEU A 19 -1.83 6.52 -4.88
CA LEU A 19 -2.81 6.06 -3.89
C LEU A 19 -3.52 7.23 -3.20
N ALA A 20 -2.79 8.24 -2.77
CA ALA A 20 -3.35 9.44 -2.16
C ALA A 20 -4.30 10.18 -3.12
N GLY A 21 -3.94 10.27 -4.39
CA GLY A 21 -4.76 10.85 -5.44
C GLY A 21 -6.06 10.10 -5.68
N VAL A 22 -5.99 8.78 -5.75
CA VAL A 22 -7.17 7.91 -5.90
C VAL A 22 -8.09 8.03 -4.68
N ARG A 23 -7.54 8.06 -3.46
CA ARG A 23 -8.32 8.30 -2.24
C ARG A 23 -8.99 9.67 -2.21
N ALA A 24 -8.40 10.66 -2.88
CA ALA A 24 -8.98 11.99 -3.04
C ALA A 24 -10.01 12.07 -4.20
N GLY A 25 -10.33 10.95 -4.85
CA GLY A 25 -11.34 10.86 -5.90
C GLY A 25 -10.82 11.06 -7.32
N ARG A 26 -9.50 11.14 -7.52
CA ARG A 26 -8.91 11.23 -8.87
C ARG A 26 -8.80 9.86 -9.52
N SER A 27 -8.86 9.81 -10.84
CA SER A 27 -8.73 8.55 -11.57
C SER A 27 -7.27 8.06 -11.60
N THR A 28 -7.08 6.76 -11.64
CA THR A 28 -5.74 6.15 -11.81
C THR A 28 -5.06 6.63 -13.09
N THR A 29 -5.81 6.81 -14.19
CA THR A 29 -5.29 7.32 -15.45
C THR A 29 -4.67 8.72 -15.27
N THR A 30 -5.40 9.63 -14.64
CA THR A 30 -4.90 10.98 -14.35
C THR A 30 -3.65 10.97 -13.49
N GLU A 31 -3.65 10.12 -12.43
CA GLU A 31 -2.50 10.00 -11.54
C GLU A 31 -1.27 9.43 -12.26
N PHE A 32 -1.44 8.44 -13.14
CA PHE A 32 -0.33 7.87 -13.89
C PHE A 32 0.25 8.82 -14.94
N GLU A 33 -0.59 9.65 -15.56
CA GLU A 33 -0.13 10.68 -16.50
C GLU A 33 0.75 11.73 -15.82
N ALA A 34 0.51 12.01 -14.55
CA ALA A 34 1.30 12.94 -13.74
C ALA A 34 2.67 12.36 -13.28
N VAL A 35 2.89 11.06 -13.43
CA VAL A 35 4.15 10.42 -13.06
C VAL A 35 5.21 10.68 -14.14
N ASP A 36 6.42 11.02 -13.72
CA ASP A 36 7.57 11.20 -14.61
C ASP A 36 7.79 9.97 -15.50
N ALA A 37 8.02 10.19 -16.78
CA ALA A 37 8.08 9.13 -17.78
C ALA A 37 9.01 7.97 -17.42
N PRO A 38 10.23 8.18 -16.90
CA PRO A 38 11.12 7.08 -16.51
C PRO A 38 10.58 6.20 -15.38
N LEU A 39 9.73 6.75 -14.51
CA LEU A 39 9.14 6.04 -13.37
C LEU A 39 7.83 5.34 -13.73
N ARG A 40 7.16 5.75 -14.79
CA ARG A 40 5.76 5.43 -15.07
C ARG A 40 5.45 3.94 -15.09
N ALA A 41 6.23 3.15 -15.80
CA ALA A 41 5.99 1.70 -15.93
C ALA A 41 6.09 0.98 -14.56
N GLY A 42 7.14 1.28 -13.78
CA GLY A 42 7.33 0.70 -12.46
C GLY A 42 6.25 1.15 -11.47
N VAL A 43 5.87 2.43 -11.50
CA VAL A 43 4.80 2.98 -10.65
C VAL A 43 3.44 2.38 -11.00
N GLN A 44 3.13 2.18 -12.27
CA GLN A 44 1.90 1.50 -12.67
C GLN A 44 1.84 0.07 -12.12
N ALA A 45 2.91 -0.69 -12.26
CA ALA A 45 2.97 -2.07 -11.77
C ALA A 45 2.79 -2.13 -10.24
N LEU A 46 3.53 -1.31 -9.49
CA LEU A 46 3.42 -1.24 -8.03
C LEU A 46 2.04 -0.75 -7.57
N SER A 47 1.53 0.32 -8.17
CA SER A 47 0.24 0.89 -7.80
C SER A 47 -0.92 -0.08 -8.03
N LEU A 48 -0.92 -0.82 -9.13
CA LEU A 48 -1.95 -1.83 -9.40
C LEU A 48 -1.88 -2.98 -8.39
N GLN A 49 -0.68 -3.41 -8.01
CA GLN A 49 -0.50 -4.40 -6.95
C GLN A 49 -1.03 -3.89 -5.61
N VAL A 50 -0.69 -2.65 -5.25
CA VAL A 50 -1.16 -2.00 -4.01
C VAL A 50 -2.68 -1.89 -3.99
N LEU A 51 -3.30 -1.43 -5.08
CA LEU A 51 -4.75 -1.30 -5.16
C LEU A 51 -5.49 -2.63 -5.03
N ARG A 52 -4.93 -3.71 -5.59
CA ARG A 52 -5.50 -5.06 -5.44
C ARG A 52 -5.47 -5.58 -4.00
N SER A 53 -4.53 -5.12 -3.19
CA SER A 53 -4.32 -5.53 -1.80
C SER A 53 -4.65 -4.43 -0.80
N LEU A 54 -5.37 -3.39 -1.22
CA LEU A 54 -5.58 -2.19 -0.41
C LEU A 54 -6.41 -2.49 0.84
N GLY A 55 -7.42 -3.33 0.75
CA GLY A 55 -8.24 -3.73 1.90
C GLY A 55 -7.41 -4.39 3.00
N LEU A 56 -6.50 -5.28 2.62
CA LEU A 56 -5.56 -5.92 3.54
C LEU A 56 -4.59 -4.89 4.15
N ALA A 57 -4.00 -4.04 3.32
CA ALA A 57 -3.06 -3.01 3.78
C ALA A 57 -3.71 -2.03 4.76
N GLN A 58 -4.93 -1.59 4.50
CA GLN A 58 -5.69 -0.71 5.40
C GLN A 58 -6.01 -1.38 6.74
N ALA A 59 -6.40 -2.65 6.74
CA ALA A 59 -6.66 -3.40 7.97
C ALA A 59 -5.38 -3.55 8.81
N LEU A 60 -4.25 -3.87 8.18
CA LEU A 60 -2.94 -3.93 8.84
C LEU A 60 -2.56 -2.56 9.43
N ARG A 61 -2.75 -1.48 8.67
CA ARG A 61 -2.46 -0.13 9.15
C ARG A 61 -3.31 0.21 10.38
N GLN A 62 -4.58 -0.14 10.41
CA GLN A 62 -5.46 0.10 11.56
C GLN A 62 -4.99 -0.62 12.83
N VAL A 63 -4.47 -1.83 12.70
CA VAL A 63 -3.91 -2.58 13.85
C VAL A 63 -2.57 -1.99 14.30
N LEU A 64 -1.71 -1.63 13.35
CA LEU A 64 -0.38 -1.08 13.64
C LEU A 64 -0.43 0.36 14.15
N ALA A 65 -1.41 1.14 13.70
CA ALA A 65 -1.58 2.54 14.05
C ALA A 65 -3.08 2.84 14.25
N ARG A 66 -3.53 2.86 15.49
CA ARG A 66 -4.94 3.17 15.83
C ARG A 66 -5.36 4.55 15.35
N ARG A 67 -4.45 5.53 15.50
CA ARG A 67 -4.64 6.88 14.95
C ARG A 67 -3.93 6.93 13.60
N PRO A 68 -4.65 7.23 12.49
CA PRO A 68 -4.01 7.33 11.19
C PRO A 68 -2.99 8.48 11.17
N PRO A 69 -1.83 8.28 10.53
CA PRO A 69 -0.90 9.38 10.28
C PRO A 69 -1.50 10.35 9.24
N PRO A 70 -0.87 11.51 8.98
CA PRO A 70 -1.30 12.40 7.92
C PRO A 70 -1.47 11.68 6.57
N PRO A 71 -2.36 12.15 5.68
CA PRO A 71 -2.75 11.40 4.47
C PRO A 71 -1.60 10.93 3.59
N ALA A 72 -0.58 11.75 3.37
CA ALA A 72 0.59 11.37 2.57
C ALA A 72 1.40 10.24 3.22
N ALA A 73 1.61 10.30 4.54
CA ALA A 73 2.30 9.26 5.29
C ALA A 73 1.47 7.98 5.39
N ASP A 74 0.16 8.09 5.54
CA ASP A 74 -0.74 6.94 5.54
C ASP A 74 -0.72 6.21 4.20
N ALA A 75 -0.73 6.96 3.09
CA ALA A 75 -0.63 6.39 1.75
C ALA A 75 0.70 5.65 1.54
N LEU A 76 1.81 6.21 1.99
CA LEU A 76 3.13 5.56 1.90
C LEU A 76 3.20 4.30 2.78
N LEU A 77 2.68 4.36 4.00
CA LEU A 77 2.61 3.20 4.90
C LEU A 77 1.76 2.08 4.31
N CYS A 78 0.56 2.38 3.80
CA CYS A 78 -0.31 1.39 3.16
C CYS A 78 0.32 0.82 1.88
N THR A 79 1.03 1.63 1.09
CA THR A 79 1.77 1.16 -0.09
C THR A 79 2.82 0.12 0.31
N ALA A 80 3.63 0.41 1.30
CA ALA A 80 4.65 -0.52 1.80
C ALA A 80 4.03 -1.79 2.41
N LEU A 81 2.97 -1.67 3.20
CA LEU A 81 2.27 -2.80 3.80
C LEU A 81 1.65 -3.73 2.74
N ALA A 82 1.03 -3.19 1.71
CA ALA A 82 0.49 -3.99 0.61
C ALA A 82 1.56 -4.83 -0.08
N LEU A 83 2.73 -4.26 -0.31
CA LEU A 83 3.85 -4.94 -0.94
C LEU A 83 4.52 -5.96 -0.01
N LEU A 84 4.66 -5.63 1.28
CA LEU A 84 5.22 -6.55 2.29
C LEU A 84 4.30 -7.73 2.58
N ALA A 85 2.99 -7.54 2.52
CA ALA A 85 2.00 -8.57 2.79
C ALA A 85 1.81 -9.56 1.63
N ALA A 86 2.37 -9.30 0.46
CA ALA A 86 2.27 -10.18 -0.69
C ALA A 86 2.84 -11.59 -0.40
N ASP A 87 2.16 -12.63 -0.86
CA ASP A 87 2.60 -14.02 -0.69
C ASP A 87 3.93 -14.28 -1.40
N VAL A 88 4.12 -13.67 -2.57
CA VAL A 88 5.38 -13.70 -3.31
C VAL A 88 5.92 -12.27 -3.40
N PRO A 89 6.86 -11.90 -2.52
CA PRO A 89 7.40 -10.55 -2.51
C PRO A 89 8.29 -10.29 -3.73
N ALA A 90 8.06 -9.14 -4.39
CA ALA A 90 8.91 -8.69 -5.49
C ALA A 90 10.28 -8.17 -5.01
N TYR A 91 10.39 -7.80 -3.74
CA TYR A 91 11.59 -7.25 -3.10
C TYR A 91 11.85 -7.91 -1.76
N ALA A 92 13.11 -8.01 -1.35
CA ALA A 92 13.45 -8.46 -0.01
C ALA A 92 12.80 -7.55 1.05
N PRO A 93 12.22 -8.11 2.13
CA PRO A 93 11.49 -7.31 3.13
C PRO A 93 12.30 -6.15 3.71
N HIS A 94 13.55 -6.39 4.07
CA HIS A 94 14.41 -5.35 4.63
C HIS A 94 14.75 -4.25 3.62
N THR A 95 14.89 -4.60 2.36
CA THR A 95 15.10 -3.62 1.26
C THR A 95 13.84 -2.76 1.11
N LEU A 96 12.67 -3.36 1.10
CA LEU A 96 11.41 -2.64 0.96
C LEU A 96 11.19 -1.67 2.13
N VAL A 97 11.44 -2.11 3.38
CA VAL A 97 11.35 -1.25 4.57
C VAL A 97 12.33 -0.08 4.47
N SER A 98 13.61 -0.36 4.18
CA SER A 98 14.64 0.67 4.04
C SER A 98 14.30 1.70 2.96
N GLN A 99 13.79 1.25 1.82
CA GLN A 99 13.43 2.14 0.71
C GLN A 99 12.13 2.93 0.98
N ALA A 100 11.19 2.36 1.71
CA ALA A 100 9.99 3.09 2.15
C ALA A 100 10.35 4.21 3.14
N VAL A 101 11.26 3.95 4.08
CA VAL A 101 11.76 4.95 5.02
C VAL A 101 12.56 6.04 4.28
N GLU A 102 13.38 5.67 3.31
CA GLU A 102 14.09 6.64 2.46
C GLU A 102 13.10 7.51 1.69
N ALA A 103 12.05 6.93 1.12
CA ALA A 103 10.98 7.68 0.46
C ALA A 103 10.34 8.70 1.42
N ALA A 104 10.05 8.30 2.67
CA ALA A 104 9.49 9.20 3.68
C ALA A 104 10.41 10.38 3.99
N LYS A 105 11.72 10.15 4.07
CA LYS A 105 12.73 11.19 4.33
C LYS A 105 12.89 12.19 3.19
N ARG A 106 12.57 11.79 1.97
CA ARG A 106 12.76 12.60 0.75
C ARG A 106 11.59 13.51 0.40
N ASP A 107 10.49 13.41 1.12
CA ASP A 107 9.29 14.23 0.86
C ASP A 107 8.96 15.07 2.10
N ALA A 108 8.79 16.38 1.90
CA ALA A 108 8.42 17.31 2.95
C ALA A 108 7.09 16.93 3.63
N ALA A 109 6.16 16.31 2.90
CA ALA A 109 4.87 15.86 3.42
C ALA A 109 4.97 14.65 4.36
N THR A 110 6.07 13.89 4.33
CA THR A 110 6.23 12.63 5.06
C THR A 110 7.47 12.57 5.96
N VAL A 111 8.40 13.51 5.83
CA VAL A 111 9.70 13.46 6.53
C VAL A 111 9.55 13.35 8.05
N HIS A 112 8.59 14.02 8.64
CA HIS A 112 8.36 13.97 10.10
C HIS A 112 7.74 12.64 10.56
N GLN A 113 7.25 11.82 9.65
CA GLN A 113 6.65 10.51 9.91
C GLN A 113 7.60 9.33 9.59
N ALA A 114 8.82 9.60 9.16
CA ALA A 114 9.75 8.54 8.73
C ALA A 114 10.04 7.53 9.84
N SER A 115 10.28 7.96 11.06
CA SER A 115 10.50 7.08 12.22
C SER A 115 9.26 6.27 12.59
N PHE A 116 8.09 6.88 12.50
CA PHE A 116 6.80 6.21 12.75
C PHE A 116 6.54 5.11 11.70
N ILE A 117 6.74 5.41 10.42
CA ILE A 117 6.62 4.44 9.32
C ILE A 117 7.60 3.27 9.53
N ASN A 118 8.85 3.56 9.86
CA ASN A 118 9.85 2.54 10.15
C ASN A 118 9.41 1.62 11.30
N GLY A 119 8.90 2.19 12.38
CA GLY A 119 8.39 1.43 13.53
C GLY A 119 7.24 0.51 13.17
N CYS A 120 6.26 0.99 12.41
CA CYS A 120 5.13 0.19 11.93
C CYS A 120 5.58 -0.96 11.02
N LEU A 121 6.44 -0.70 10.05
CA LEU A 121 6.89 -1.71 9.10
C LEU A 121 7.76 -2.77 9.78
N ARG A 122 8.63 -2.39 10.70
CA ARG A 122 9.43 -3.34 11.49
C ARG A 122 8.56 -4.21 12.40
N ARG A 123 7.54 -3.61 13.03
CA ARG A 123 6.58 -4.38 13.82
C ARG A 123 5.83 -5.38 12.94
N PHE A 124 5.39 -4.98 11.76
CA PHE A 124 4.77 -5.89 10.81
C PHE A 124 5.68 -7.08 10.48
N LEU A 125 6.95 -6.87 10.22
CA LEU A 125 7.89 -7.96 9.91
C LEU A 125 8.07 -8.93 11.09
N ARG A 126 8.13 -8.41 12.33
CA ARG A 126 8.26 -9.25 13.51
C ARG A 126 7.02 -10.07 13.82
N GLU A 127 5.84 -9.51 13.59
CA GLU A 127 4.55 -10.09 13.99
C GLU A 127 3.69 -10.49 12.77
N ARG A 128 4.32 -10.71 11.63
CA ARG A 128 3.66 -10.89 10.33
C ARG A 128 2.52 -11.92 10.37
N GLU A 129 2.81 -13.13 10.85
CA GLU A 129 1.84 -14.22 10.86
C GLU A 129 0.64 -13.92 11.78
N THR A 130 0.91 -13.41 12.97
CA THR A 130 -0.11 -13.01 13.93
C THR A 130 -0.99 -11.88 13.40
N LEU A 131 -0.37 -10.85 12.81
CA LEU A 131 -1.11 -9.69 12.26
C LEU A 131 -1.95 -10.09 11.05
N LEU A 132 -1.40 -10.89 10.14
CA LEU A 132 -2.15 -11.39 8.97
C LEU A 132 -3.34 -12.24 9.40
N ALA A 133 -3.16 -13.17 10.34
CA ALA A 133 -4.26 -13.98 10.87
C ALA A 133 -5.35 -13.11 11.51
N GLN A 134 -4.96 -12.10 12.28
CA GLN A 134 -5.89 -11.18 12.93
C GLN A 134 -6.74 -10.39 11.94
N VAL A 135 -6.12 -9.83 10.89
CA VAL A 135 -6.84 -8.98 9.93
C VAL A 135 -7.63 -9.78 8.91
N GLN A 136 -7.20 -10.98 8.55
CA GLN A 136 -7.93 -11.85 7.60
C GLN A 136 -9.29 -12.33 8.11
N ALA A 137 -9.56 -12.17 9.41
CA ALA A 137 -10.90 -12.35 9.95
C ALA A 137 -11.89 -11.28 9.46
N GLN A 138 -11.39 -10.13 8.99
CA GLN A 138 -12.20 -9.04 8.45
C GLN A 138 -12.49 -9.27 6.97
N PRO A 139 -13.75 -9.21 6.51
CA PRO A 139 -14.09 -9.45 5.10
C PRO A 139 -13.37 -8.50 4.13
N GLU A 140 -13.23 -7.22 4.47
CA GLU A 140 -12.54 -6.22 3.64
C GLU A 140 -11.07 -6.57 3.41
N ALA A 141 -10.40 -7.11 4.43
CA ALA A 141 -9.01 -7.55 4.32
C ALA A 141 -8.90 -8.85 3.53
N ARG A 142 -9.81 -9.79 3.76
CA ARG A 142 -9.81 -11.11 3.12
C ARG A 142 -10.10 -11.04 1.63
N TYR A 143 -11.08 -10.23 1.23
CA TYR A 143 -11.54 -10.14 -0.16
C TYR A 143 -11.01 -8.89 -0.90
N ASN A 144 -10.33 -7.98 -0.19
CA ASN A 144 -9.83 -6.71 -0.74
C ASN A 144 -10.90 -5.87 -1.44
N HIS A 145 -12.13 -5.91 -0.91
CA HIS A 145 -13.25 -5.13 -1.38
C HIS A 145 -13.93 -4.38 -0.23
N PRO A 146 -14.55 -3.21 -0.50
CA PRO A 146 -15.28 -2.48 0.54
C PRO A 146 -16.43 -3.29 1.13
N ALA A 147 -16.73 -3.08 2.41
CA ALA A 147 -17.81 -3.80 3.12
C ALA A 147 -19.16 -3.71 2.40
N TRP A 148 -19.51 -2.53 1.86
CA TRP A 148 -20.77 -2.33 1.12
C TRP A 148 -20.86 -3.19 -0.15
N TRP A 149 -19.74 -3.36 -0.85
CA TRP A 149 -19.66 -4.22 -2.04
C TRP A 149 -19.87 -5.70 -1.66
N ILE A 150 -19.18 -6.16 -0.61
CA ILE A 150 -19.32 -7.53 -0.10
C ILE A 150 -20.74 -7.79 0.33
N ALA A 151 -21.36 -6.86 1.06
CA ALA A 151 -22.75 -6.97 1.48
C ALA A 151 -23.72 -7.07 0.28
N ARG A 152 -23.45 -6.28 -0.77
CA ARG A 152 -24.24 -6.31 -2.01
C ARG A 152 -24.10 -7.64 -2.74
N LEU A 153 -22.89 -8.16 -2.89
CA LEU A 153 -22.65 -9.45 -3.52
C LEU A 153 -23.35 -10.60 -2.76
N ARG A 154 -23.28 -10.59 -1.43
CA ARG A 154 -23.98 -11.58 -0.59
C ARG A 154 -25.49 -11.55 -0.80
N GLN A 155 -26.06 -10.37 -1.00
CA GLN A 155 -27.49 -10.20 -1.24
C GLN A 155 -27.89 -10.64 -2.65
N ASP A 156 -27.12 -10.27 -3.65
CA ASP A 156 -27.43 -10.49 -5.06
C ASP A 156 -27.10 -11.93 -5.51
N GLN A 157 -26.07 -12.55 -4.94
CA GLN A 157 -25.61 -13.90 -5.29
C GLN A 157 -25.22 -14.74 -4.06
N PRO A 158 -26.18 -15.09 -3.20
CA PRO A 158 -25.87 -15.72 -1.91
C PRO A 158 -25.15 -17.06 -2.00
N ALA A 159 -25.28 -17.78 -3.12
CA ALA A 159 -24.63 -19.07 -3.33
C ALA A 159 -23.19 -18.96 -3.89
N HIS A 160 -22.85 -17.87 -4.58
CA HIS A 160 -21.61 -17.72 -5.36
C HIS A 160 -20.84 -16.43 -5.10
N TRP A 161 -21.20 -15.66 -4.07
CA TRP A 161 -20.57 -14.36 -3.81
C TRP A 161 -19.08 -14.44 -3.47
N GLN A 162 -18.56 -15.63 -3.15
CA GLN A 162 -17.13 -15.85 -2.82
C GLN A 162 -16.32 -16.30 -4.03
N ASP A 163 -16.96 -16.68 -5.13
CA ASP A 163 -16.31 -17.13 -6.36
C ASP A 163 -15.89 -15.93 -7.21
#